data_2ecdf08fdea0766e0df82a14ab8829ef
#
_entry.id   2ecdf08fdea0766e0df82a14ab8829ef
#
_cell.length_a   1.000
_cell.length_b   1.000
_cell.length_c   1.000
_cell.angle_alpha   90.00
_cell.angle_beta   90.00
_cell.angle_gamma   90.00
#
_symmetry.space_group_name_H-M   'P 1'
#
loop_
_entity.id
_entity.type
_entity.pdbx_description
1 polymer ?
#
loop_
_entity_poly.entity_id
_entity_poly.type
_entity_poly.pdbx_seq_one_letter_code
_entity_poly.pdbx_strand_id
1 'polypeptide(L)'
;MSLPTAMPIPSIPLRPRALLLDFDGVVVESVTIKIDAFSDVYADEPPEHHAVIEHYQRVHGGVGRTLKFRHFERLFGREPNDERVEYLSNEYAKRVYEAVVSCPYVDGAEEFLRAVHGKSNMHVISGTPHDELVDICRRRGIAHFFTSIHGSPETKRDTFRHIVAGYAYEPSTLLAIGDATTECDAARELGVAFLGVVADPALNPFGADVPVITNLVGLASRLGF
;
A
#
# COMPACT_ATOMS: atom_id res chain seq x y z
N MET A 1 1.92 -25.89 -19.97
CA MET A 1 1.21 -24.63 -20.22
C MET A 1 2.15 -23.52 -19.84
N SER A 2 2.59 -22.70 -20.79
CA SER A 2 3.43 -21.54 -20.50
C SER A 2 2.61 -20.56 -19.67
N LEU A 3 3.17 -20.08 -18.55
CA LEU A 3 2.58 -18.97 -17.80
C LEU A 3 2.45 -17.78 -18.76
N PRO A 4 1.34 -17.05 -18.75
CA PRO A 4 1.22 -15.84 -19.57
C PRO A 4 2.37 -14.90 -19.20
N THR A 5 3.12 -14.47 -20.20
CA THR A 5 4.19 -13.49 -20.02
C THR A 5 3.59 -12.23 -19.42
N ALA A 6 4.03 -11.84 -18.24
CA ALA A 6 3.55 -10.62 -17.60
C ALA A 6 3.77 -9.44 -18.55
N MET A 7 2.77 -8.57 -18.67
CA MET A 7 2.91 -7.37 -19.51
C MET A 7 4.03 -6.47 -18.94
N PRO A 8 4.84 -5.86 -19.80
CA PRO A 8 5.90 -4.96 -19.34
C PRO A 8 5.29 -3.72 -18.64
N ILE A 9 5.99 -3.20 -17.64
CA ILE A 9 5.62 -1.92 -17.01
C ILE A 9 5.87 -0.79 -18.03
N PRO A 10 4.87 0.09 -18.28
CA PRO A 10 5.06 1.25 -19.13
C PRO A 10 6.11 2.23 -18.57
N SER A 11 6.72 3.03 -19.45
CA SER A 11 7.64 4.08 -19.02
C SER A 11 6.93 5.13 -18.17
N ILE A 12 7.63 5.64 -17.15
CA ILE A 12 7.08 6.65 -16.23
C ILE A 12 6.82 7.96 -17.01
N PRO A 13 5.59 8.50 -17.02
CA PRO A 13 5.28 9.74 -17.69
C PRO A 13 5.84 10.94 -16.91
N LEU A 14 6.28 11.97 -17.62
CA LEU A 14 6.53 13.27 -17.01
C LEU A 14 5.18 13.97 -16.74
N ARG A 15 5.08 14.61 -15.58
CA ARG A 15 3.86 15.27 -15.11
C ARG A 15 2.63 14.37 -15.23
N PRO A 16 2.62 13.20 -14.57
CA PRO A 16 1.48 12.30 -14.63
C PRO A 16 0.19 13.06 -14.27
N ARG A 17 -0.88 12.77 -15.00
CA ARG A 17 -2.20 13.39 -14.78
C ARG A 17 -2.78 13.03 -13.43
N ALA A 18 -2.50 11.81 -12.97
CA ALA A 18 -2.81 11.40 -11.61
C ALA A 18 -1.76 10.41 -11.07
N LEU A 19 -1.64 10.41 -9.75
CA LEU A 19 -0.82 9.51 -8.97
C LEU A 19 -1.71 8.59 -8.15
N LEU A 20 -1.43 7.28 -8.22
CA LEU A 20 -2.06 6.25 -7.41
C LEU A 20 -1.03 5.85 -6.34
N LEU A 21 -1.19 6.36 -5.13
CA LEU A 21 -0.20 6.24 -4.06
C LEU A 21 -0.62 5.18 -3.04
N ASP A 22 0.25 4.25 -2.72
CA ASP A 22 0.10 3.53 -1.46
C ASP A 22 0.31 4.47 -0.28
N PHE A 23 -0.12 4.05 0.89
CA PHE A 23 0.00 4.82 2.13
C PHE A 23 1.18 4.34 2.98
N ASP A 24 1.18 3.05 3.30
CA ASP A 24 2.14 2.40 4.18
C ASP A 24 3.45 2.13 3.43
N GLY A 25 4.59 2.59 3.95
CA GLY A 25 5.89 2.45 3.26
C GLY A 25 6.08 3.38 2.05
N VAL A 26 5.09 4.23 1.73
CA VAL A 26 5.16 5.24 0.66
C VAL A 26 4.94 6.65 1.20
N VAL A 27 3.84 6.87 1.90
CA VAL A 27 3.56 8.18 2.54
C VAL A 27 4.12 8.20 3.96
N VAL A 28 3.96 7.12 4.72
CA VAL A 28 4.37 7.02 6.12
C VAL A 28 5.16 5.76 6.42
N GLU A 29 6.08 5.84 7.38
CA GLU A 29 6.94 4.75 7.87
C GLU A 29 6.17 3.83 8.84
N SER A 30 5.16 3.13 8.34
CA SER A 30 4.26 2.30 9.16
C SER A 30 4.42 0.80 8.95
N VAL A 31 5.25 0.36 8.00
CA VAL A 31 5.37 -1.07 7.63
C VAL A 31 5.78 -1.92 8.82
N THR A 32 6.87 -1.55 9.52
CA THR A 32 7.35 -2.28 10.71
C THR A 32 6.32 -2.27 11.83
N ILE A 33 5.69 -1.11 12.10
CA ILE A 33 4.61 -0.99 13.10
C ILE A 33 3.50 -2.02 12.84
N LYS A 34 3.12 -2.16 11.57
CA LYS A 34 2.06 -3.11 11.17
C LYS A 34 2.49 -4.56 11.25
N ILE A 35 3.74 -4.88 10.92
CA ILE A 35 4.29 -6.23 11.05
C ILE A 35 4.30 -6.65 12.51
N ASP A 36 4.86 -5.81 13.38
CA ASP A 36 4.98 -6.07 14.81
C ASP A 36 3.60 -6.28 15.46
N ALA A 37 2.62 -5.44 15.12
CA ALA A 37 1.28 -5.56 15.64
C ALA A 37 0.57 -6.87 15.24
N PHE A 38 0.86 -7.46 14.07
CA PHE A 38 0.36 -8.79 13.74
C PHE A 38 0.98 -9.85 14.64
N SER A 39 2.28 -9.78 14.90
CA SER A 39 2.97 -10.68 15.82
C SER A 39 2.43 -10.55 17.25
N ASP A 40 2.17 -9.32 17.69
CA ASP A 40 1.61 -9.05 19.02
C ASP A 40 0.18 -9.57 19.21
N VAL A 41 -0.66 -9.54 18.16
CA VAL A 41 -2.01 -10.11 18.21
C VAL A 41 -1.98 -11.63 18.36
N TYR A 42 -0.92 -12.25 17.90
CA TYR A 42 -0.66 -13.69 17.99
C TYR A 42 0.44 -14.04 19.01
N ALA A 43 0.65 -13.21 20.05
CA ALA A 43 1.75 -13.37 21.01
C ALA A 43 1.79 -14.73 21.70
N ASP A 44 0.65 -15.39 21.88
CA ASP A 44 0.54 -16.71 22.50
C ASP A 44 0.79 -17.88 21.53
N GLU A 45 1.03 -17.61 20.25
CA GLU A 45 1.30 -18.65 19.26
C GLU A 45 2.76 -19.14 19.34
N PRO A 46 3.04 -20.39 18.91
CA PRO A 46 4.39 -20.92 18.85
C PRO A 46 5.35 -20.07 17.98
N PRO A 47 6.66 -20.05 18.26
CA PRO A 47 7.65 -19.27 17.52
C PRO A 47 7.63 -19.50 16.00
N GLU A 48 7.35 -20.72 15.56
CA GLU A 48 7.23 -21.06 14.13
C GLU A 48 6.06 -20.31 13.45
N HIS A 49 4.96 -20.02 14.16
CA HIS A 49 3.86 -19.23 13.63
C HIS A 49 4.24 -17.76 13.47
N HIS A 50 5.04 -17.20 14.39
CA HIS A 50 5.54 -15.83 14.27
C HIS A 50 6.41 -15.64 13.03
N ALA A 51 7.32 -16.59 12.75
CA ALA A 51 8.15 -16.53 11.55
C ALA A 51 7.33 -16.56 10.26
N VAL A 52 6.24 -17.33 10.25
CA VAL A 52 5.31 -17.40 9.10
C VAL A 52 4.53 -16.08 8.95
N ILE A 53 4.04 -15.51 10.06
CA ILE A 53 3.35 -14.22 10.05
C ILE A 53 4.27 -13.14 9.47
N GLU A 54 5.49 -13.02 10.00
CA GLU A 54 6.45 -12.00 9.55
C GLU A 54 6.78 -12.15 8.06
N HIS A 55 7.09 -13.37 7.61
CA HIS A 55 7.35 -13.63 6.19
C HIS A 55 6.16 -13.25 5.31
N TYR A 56 4.95 -13.67 5.69
CA TYR A 56 3.73 -13.36 4.93
C TYR A 56 3.47 -11.85 4.84
N GLN A 57 3.68 -11.11 5.93
CA GLN A 57 3.49 -9.67 5.96
C GLN A 57 4.43 -8.95 4.99
N ARG A 58 5.69 -9.38 4.90
CA ARG A 58 6.68 -8.80 3.98
C ARG A 58 6.31 -9.04 2.51
N VAL A 59 5.79 -10.23 2.19
CA VAL A 59 5.43 -10.60 0.80
C VAL A 59 4.09 -10.02 0.38
N HIS A 60 3.12 -9.93 1.32
CA HIS A 60 1.73 -9.54 1.04
C HIS A 60 1.33 -8.24 1.75
N GLY A 61 2.21 -7.23 1.77
CA GLY A 61 2.01 -5.94 2.43
C GLY A 61 0.66 -5.31 2.11
N GLY A 62 0.32 -5.23 0.83
CA GLY A 62 -0.90 -4.57 0.33
C GLY A 62 -2.24 -5.29 0.57
N VAL A 63 -2.23 -6.51 1.15
CA VAL A 63 -3.48 -7.25 1.46
C VAL A 63 -4.13 -6.70 2.73
N GLY A 64 -5.46 -6.49 2.69
CA GLY A 64 -6.25 -6.02 3.83
C GLY A 64 -6.19 -6.96 5.04
N ARG A 65 -6.14 -6.40 6.25
CA ARG A 65 -5.93 -7.16 7.51
C ARG A 65 -6.95 -8.26 7.76
N THR A 66 -8.20 -8.06 7.41
CA THR A 66 -9.26 -9.07 7.58
C THR A 66 -8.96 -10.35 6.79
N LEU A 67 -8.47 -10.21 5.54
CA LEU A 67 -8.07 -11.34 4.72
C LEU A 67 -6.84 -12.05 5.29
N LYS A 68 -5.87 -11.28 5.83
CA LYS A 68 -4.69 -11.83 6.51
C LYS A 68 -5.07 -12.62 7.75
N PHE A 69 -5.96 -12.12 8.60
CA PHE A 69 -6.43 -12.87 9.77
C PHE A 69 -7.16 -14.16 9.37
N ARG A 70 -8.03 -14.14 8.37
CA ARG A 70 -8.64 -15.37 7.85
C ARG A 70 -7.61 -16.36 7.34
N HIS A 71 -6.54 -15.87 6.69
CA HIS A 71 -5.45 -16.71 6.21
C HIS A 71 -4.70 -17.37 7.38
N PHE A 72 -4.27 -16.60 8.38
CA PHE A 72 -3.54 -17.12 9.53
C PHE A 72 -4.35 -18.07 10.37
N GLU A 73 -5.63 -17.79 10.65
CA GLU A 73 -6.49 -18.72 11.37
C GLU A 73 -6.56 -20.10 10.67
N ARG A 74 -6.74 -20.12 9.34
CA ARG A 74 -6.69 -21.38 8.58
C ARG A 74 -5.34 -22.06 8.63
N LEU A 75 -4.27 -21.29 8.47
CA LEU A 75 -2.92 -21.82 8.49
C LEU A 75 -2.56 -22.46 9.84
N PHE A 76 -3.12 -21.92 10.93
CA PHE A 76 -2.94 -22.43 12.28
C PHE A 76 -4.01 -23.49 12.68
N GLY A 77 -4.72 -24.05 11.68
CA GLY A 77 -5.67 -25.13 11.87
C GLY A 77 -6.99 -24.72 12.50
N ARG A 78 -7.34 -23.43 12.48
CA ARG A 78 -8.61 -22.90 12.99
C ARG A 78 -9.53 -22.50 11.84
N GLU A 79 -10.83 -22.76 11.97
CA GLU A 79 -11.81 -22.24 11.01
C GLU A 79 -12.12 -20.78 11.34
N PRO A 80 -11.81 -19.81 10.44
CA PRO A 80 -12.03 -18.40 10.72
C PRO A 80 -13.51 -18.07 10.60
N ASN A 81 -14.19 -17.79 11.70
CA ASN A 81 -15.51 -17.17 11.72
C ASN A 81 -15.42 -15.64 11.79
N ASP A 82 -16.52 -14.96 11.49
CA ASP A 82 -16.55 -13.49 11.43
C ASP A 82 -16.24 -12.84 12.78
N GLU A 83 -16.78 -13.39 13.86
CA GLU A 83 -16.58 -12.88 15.23
C GLU A 83 -15.09 -12.90 15.62
N ARG A 84 -14.40 -14.02 15.37
CA ARG A 84 -12.97 -14.16 15.66
C ARG A 84 -12.13 -13.20 14.82
N VAL A 85 -12.43 -13.07 13.54
CA VAL A 85 -11.71 -12.18 12.62
C VAL A 85 -11.93 -10.72 13.00
N GLU A 86 -13.14 -10.34 13.40
CA GLU A 86 -13.46 -9.01 13.90
C GLU A 86 -12.69 -8.71 15.20
N TYR A 87 -12.70 -9.64 16.15
CA TYR A 87 -11.94 -9.53 17.39
C TYR A 87 -10.44 -9.28 17.11
N LEU A 88 -9.80 -10.09 16.27
CA LEU A 88 -8.38 -9.95 15.91
C LEU A 88 -8.13 -8.61 15.20
N SER A 89 -9.03 -8.20 14.31
CA SER A 89 -8.93 -6.91 13.61
C SER A 89 -9.02 -5.72 14.57
N ASN A 90 -9.88 -5.80 15.59
CA ASN A 90 -10.03 -4.77 16.61
C ASN A 90 -8.82 -4.72 17.54
N GLU A 91 -8.28 -5.87 17.96
CA GLU A 91 -7.06 -5.94 18.77
C GLU A 91 -5.85 -5.37 18.00
N TYR A 92 -5.74 -5.67 16.71
CA TYR A 92 -4.74 -5.10 15.84
C TYR A 92 -4.90 -3.57 15.71
N ALA A 93 -6.13 -3.08 15.45
CA ALA A 93 -6.39 -1.66 15.30
C ALA A 93 -5.97 -0.85 16.54
N LYS A 94 -6.26 -1.36 17.75
CA LYS A 94 -5.83 -0.73 19.01
C LYS A 94 -4.32 -0.52 19.10
N ARG A 95 -3.52 -1.41 18.49
CA ARG A 95 -2.06 -1.34 18.52
C ARG A 95 -1.49 -0.41 17.48
N VAL A 96 -2.08 -0.39 16.27
CA VAL A 96 -1.49 0.34 15.14
C VAL A 96 -2.00 1.77 14.98
N TYR A 97 -3.23 2.04 15.38
CA TYR A 97 -3.92 3.28 15.00
C TYR A 97 -3.17 4.54 15.40
N GLU A 98 -2.89 4.73 16.71
CA GLU A 98 -2.18 5.90 17.21
C GLU A 98 -0.72 5.94 16.72
N ALA A 99 -0.07 4.78 16.63
CA ALA A 99 1.29 4.67 16.12
C ALA A 99 1.37 5.13 14.64
N VAL A 100 0.43 4.73 13.80
CA VAL A 100 0.37 5.15 12.39
C VAL A 100 0.00 6.64 12.25
N VAL A 101 -0.88 7.18 13.12
CA VAL A 101 -1.16 8.62 13.14
C VAL A 101 0.10 9.44 13.43
N SER A 102 1.01 8.95 14.28
CA SER A 102 2.17 9.69 14.78
C SER A 102 3.52 9.28 14.16
N CYS A 103 3.59 8.19 13.38
CA CYS A 103 4.85 7.75 12.78
C CYS A 103 5.42 8.80 11.81
N PRO A 104 6.73 8.78 11.54
CA PRO A 104 7.35 9.66 10.56
C PRO A 104 6.77 9.48 9.15
N TYR A 105 6.92 10.48 8.32
CA TYR A 105 6.78 10.33 6.87
C TYR A 105 7.96 9.52 6.31
N VAL A 106 7.72 8.81 5.22
CA VAL A 106 8.83 8.34 4.37
C VAL A 106 9.62 9.56 3.90
N ASP A 107 10.94 9.46 3.86
CA ASP A 107 11.81 10.56 3.48
C ASP A 107 11.38 11.21 2.15
N GLY A 108 11.13 12.50 2.19
CA GLY A 108 10.67 13.29 1.03
C GLY A 108 9.18 13.17 0.71
N ALA A 109 8.40 12.36 1.44
CA ALA A 109 6.98 12.17 1.13
C ALA A 109 6.15 13.44 1.40
N GLU A 110 6.36 14.11 2.52
CA GLU A 110 5.63 15.34 2.81
C GLU A 110 5.91 16.44 1.78
N GLU A 111 7.18 16.64 1.43
CA GLU A 111 7.60 17.59 0.40
C GLU A 111 7.03 17.22 -0.97
N PHE A 112 7.00 15.93 -1.28
CA PHE A 112 6.40 15.43 -2.52
C PHE A 112 4.91 15.76 -2.59
N LEU A 113 4.13 15.45 -1.55
CA LEU A 113 2.70 15.76 -1.49
C LEU A 113 2.44 17.26 -1.68
N ARG A 114 3.21 18.11 -0.98
CA ARG A 114 3.11 19.59 -1.10
C ARG A 114 3.47 20.07 -2.50
N ALA A 115 4.53 19.55 -3.11
CA ALA A 115 5.01 19.98 -4.42
C ALA A 115 4.05 19.60 -5.56
N VAL A 116 3.34 18.48 -5.43
CA VAL A 116 2.41 17.93 -6.43
C VAL A 116 0.99 18.49 -6.26
N HIS A 117 0.61 18.90 -5.05
CA HIS A 117 -0.73 19.41 -4.75
C HIS A 117 -1.13 20.53 -5.70
N GLY A 118 -2.33 20.42 -6.28
CA GLY A 118 -2.87 21.37 -7.27
C GLY A 118 -2.28 21.26 -8.67
N LYS A 119 -1.28 20.38 -8.89
CA LYS A 119 -0.65 20.18 -10.23
C LYS A 119 -1.00 18.82 -10.84
N SER A 120 -1.29 17.82 -10.01
CA SER A 120 -1.74 16.49 -10.40
C SER A 120 -2.75 15.98 -9.38
N ASN A 121 -3.69 15.14 -9.82
CA ASN A 121 -4.58 14.45 -8.89
C ASN A 121 -3.80 13.37 -8.13
N MET A 122 -4.05 13.25 -6.83
CA MET A 122 -3.45 12.21 -5.99
C MET A 122 -4.55 11.37 -5.35
N HIS A 123 -4.48 10.07 -5.57
CA HIS A 123 -5.39 9.09 -4.97
C HIS A 123 -4.57 8.21 -4.03
N VAL A 124 -4.92 8.16 -2.75
CA VAL A 124 -4.26 7.27 -1.79
C VAL A 124 -5.07 5.99 -1.64
N ILE A 125 -4.38 4.84 -1.67
CA ILE A 125 -4.99 3.51 -1.74
C ILE A 125 -4.23 2.58 -0.79
N SER A 126 -4.87 2.07 0.26
CA SER A 126 -4.23 1.24 1.30
C SER A 126 -5.06 0.01 1.64
N GLY A 127 -4.39 -1.03 2.16
CA GLY A 127 -5.05 -2.16 2.80
C GLY A 127 -5.68 -1.84 4.16
N THR A 128 -5.43 -0.66 4.72
CA THR A 128 -6.11 -0.16 5.93
C THR A 128 -7.62 0.00 5.66
N PRO A 129 -8.51 -0.32 6.62
CA PRO A 129 -9.95 -0.07 6.46
C PRO A 129 -10.24 1.38 6.09
N HIS A 130 -11.24 1.59 5.20
CA HIS A 130 -11.51 2.88 4.59
C HIS A 130 -11.71 4.02 5.62
N ASP A 131 -12.60 3.82 6.58
CA ASP A 131 -12.93 4.86 7.57
C ASP A 131 -11.73 5.18 8.47
N GLU A 132 -10.92 4.16 8.81
CA GLU A 132 -9.69 4.31 9.57
C GLU A 132 -8.64 5.10 8.77
N LEU A 133 -8.45 4.80 7.50
CA LEU A 133 -7.52 5.53 6.63
C LEU A 133 -7.92 7.00 6.46
N VAL A 134 -9.22 7.26 6.24
CA VAL A 134 -9.75 8.63 6.14
C VAL A 134 -9.47 9.41 7.44
N ASP A 135 -9.72 8.80 8.59
CA ASP A 135 -9.48 9.45 9.88
C ASP A 135 -7.98 9.67 10.15
N ILE A 136 -7.12 8.70 9.82
CA ILE A 136 -5.66 8.85 9.90
C ILE A 136 -5.19 10.03 9.03
N CYS A 137 -5.61 10.09 7.76
CA CYS A 137 -5.24 11.19 6.87
C CYS A 137 -5.71 12.54 7.39
N ARG A 138 -6.91 12.61 7.97
CA ARG A 138 -7.46 13.82 8.58
C ARG A 138 -6.65 14.25 9.81
N ARG A 139 -6.36 13.34 10.73
CA ARG A 139 -5.60 13.61 11.96
C ARG A 139 -4.15 14.01 11.67
N ARG A 140 -3.55 13.46 10.62
CA ARG A 140 -2.24 13.88 10.13
C ARG A 140 -2.27 15.21 9.37
N GLY A 141 -3.45 15.77 9.09
CA GLY A 141 -3.60 17.03 8.34
C GLY A 141 -3.29 16.92 6.84
N ILE A 142 -3.26 15.70 6.28
CA ILE A 142 -2.87 15.45 4.88
C ILE A 142 -4.03 15.09 3.96
N ALA A 143 -5.25 14.93 4.49
CA ALA A 143 -6.41 14.55 3.69
C ALA A 143 -6.67 15.51 2.51
N HIS A 144 -6.33 16.79 2.69
CA HIS A 144 -6.52 17.83 1.67
C HIS A 144 -5.61 17.69 0.44
N PHE A 145 -4.54 16.92 0.52
CA PHE A 145 -3.67 16.63 -0.63
C PHE A 145 -4.32 15.67 -1.62
N PHE A 146 -5.23 14.81 -1.15
CA PHE A 146 -5.77 13.71 -1.94
C PHE A 146 -7.08 14.08 -2.61
N THR A 147 -7.19 13.76 -3.90
CA THR A 147 -8.44 13.83 -4.68
C THR A 147 -9.43 12.78 -4.19
N SER A 148 -8.93 11.61 -3.78
CA SER A 148 -9.72 10.57 -3.11
C SER A 148 -8.85 9.68 -2.23
N ILE A 149 -9.48 9.08 -1.22
CA ILE A 149 -8.87 8.17 -0.26
C ILE A 149 -9.62 6.85 -0.34
N HIS A 150 -8.91 5.73 -0.49
CA HIS A 150 -9.48 4.40 -0.65
C HIS A 150 -8.80 3.40 0.27
N GLY A 151 -9.59 2.78 1.13
CA GLY A 151 -9.15 1.71 2.03
C GLY A 151 -9.91 0.41 1.76
N SER A 152 -9.49 -0.69 2.43
CA SER A 152 -10.22 -1.95 2.36
C SER A 152 -11.67 -1.79 2.86
N PRO A 153 -12.63 -2.66 2.45
CA PRO A 153 -12.41 -4.01 1.92
C PRO A 153 -12.13 -4.12 0.42
N GLU A 154 -12.26 -3.03 -0.36
CA GLU A 154 -11.98 -3.09 -1.78
C GLU A 154 -10.51 -3.46 -2.04
N THR A 155 -10.26 -4.31 -3.04
CA THR A 155 -8.90 -4.68 -3.40
C THR A 155 -8.20 -3.55 -4.15
N LYS A 156 -6.86 -3.45 -4.06
CA LYS A 156 -6.10 -2.44 -4.82
C LYS A 156 -6.37 -2.53 -6.33
N ARG A 157 -6.52 -3.75 -6.85
CA ARG A 157 -6.88 -3.99 -8.25
C ARG A 157 -8.22 -3.35 -8.64
N ASP A 158 -9.26 -3.58 -7.84
CA ASP A 158 -10.59 -3.06 -8.14
C ASP A 158 -10.63 -1.54 -7.94
N THR A 159 -9.97 -1.04 -6.90
CA THR A 159 -9.83 0.40 -6.65
C THR A 159 -9.12 1.10 -7.81
N PHE A 160 -8.02 0.55 -8.35
CA PHE A 160 -7.35 1.11 -9.52
C PHE A 160 -8.28 1.18 -10.73
N ARG A 161 -9.02 0.10 -11.01
CA ARG A 161 -10.03 0.09 -12.08
C ARG A 161 -11.11 1.14 -11.89
N HIS A 162 -11.63 1.26 -10.66
CA HIS A 162 -12.66 2.25 -10.33
C HIS A 162 -12.16 3.68 -10.49
N ILE A 163 -10.93 3.99 -10.07
CA ILE A 163 -10.33 5.31 -10.25
C ILE A 163 -10.12 5.60 -11.74
N VAL A 164 -9.51 4.68 -12.49
CA VAL A 164 -9.25 4.87 -13.92
C VAL A 164 -10.56 5.12 -14.67
N ALA A 165 -11.58 4.31 -14.42
CA ALA A 165 -12.89 4.44 -15.08
C ALA A 165 -13.67 5.67 -14.59
N GLY A 166 -13.74 5.88 -13.28
CA GLY A 166 -14.55 6.93 -12.66
C GLY A 166 -14.09 8.36 -13.00
N TYR A 167 -12.78 8.55 -13.19
CA TYR A 167 -12.19 9.82 -13.60
C TYR A 167 -11.88 9.90 -15.10
N ALA A 168 -12.23 8.86 -15.86
CA ALA A 168 -11.93 8.75 -17.30
C ALA A 168 -10.45 9.02 -17.62
N TYR A 169 -9.55 8.44 -16.83
CA TYR A 169 -8.11 8.57 -17.06
C TYR A 169 -7.64 7.66 -18.19
N GLU A 170 -6.72 8.17 -19.00
CA GLU A 170 -5.92 7.34 -19.90
C GLU A 170 -4.80 6.68 -19.09
N PRO A 171 -4.72 5.33 -18.99
CA PRO A 171 -3.75 4.63 -18.14
C PRO A 171 -2.30 5.05 -18.35
N SER A 172 -1.89 5.30 -19.60
CA SER A 172 -0.52 5.73 -19.94
C SER A 172 -0.12 7.10 -19.36
N THR A 173 -1.08 7.88 -18.86
CA THR A 173 -0.85 9.18 -18.24
C THR A 173 -0.75 9.12 -16.71
N LEU A 174 -0.88 7.93 -16.15
CA LEU A 174 -0.88 7.70 -14.71
C LEU A 174 0.45 7.13 -14.22
N LEU A 175 0.73 7.34 -12.95
CA LEU A 175 1.83 6.70 -12.24
C LEU A 175 1.32 6.13 -10.92
N ALA A 176 1.49 4.84 -10.71
CA ALA A 176 1.30 4.20 -9.42
C ALA A 176 2.64 4.13 -8.66
N ILE A 177 2.60 4.39 -7.36
CA ILE A 177 3.77 4.36 -6.46
C ILE A 177 3.39 3.48 -5.27
N GLY A 178 4.14 2.40 -5.05
CA GLY A 178 3.83 1.40 -4.01
C GLY A 178 5.06 0.63 -3.55
N ASP A 179 4.96 -0.04 -2.41
CA ASP A 179 6.03 -0.86 -1.82
C ASP A 179 5.78 -2.37 -1.96
N ALA A 180 4.60 -2.78 -2.46
CA ALA A 180 4.20 -4.17 -2.56
C ALA A 180 3.84 -4.61 -3.99
N THR A 181 3.88 -5.91 -4.23
CA THR A 181 3.55 -6.50 -5.55
C THR A 181 2.08 -6.33 -5.92
N THR A 182 1.19 -6.17 -4.95
CA THR A 182 -0.25 -5.97 -5.20
C THR A 182 -0.56 -4.72 -6.02
N GLU A 183 0.15 -3.62 -5.79
CA GLU A 183 0.04 -2.38 -6.57
C GLU A 183 0.69 -2.53 -7.94
N CYS A 184 1.87 -3.15 -7.97
CA CYS A 184 2.60 -3.42 -9.20
C CYS A 184 1.75 -4.26 -10.16
N ASP A 185 1.13 -5.32 -9.66
CA ASP A 185 0.28 -6.20 -10.47
C ASP A 185 -0.98 -5.47 -10.95
N ALA A 186 -1.62 -4.67 -10.08
CA ALA A 186 -2.77 -3.86 -10.46
C ALA A 186 -2.43 -2.82 -11.54
N ALA A 187 -1.29 -2.13 -11.39
CA ALA A 187 -0.80 -1.16 -12.38
C ALA A 187 -0.49 -1.85 -13.72
N ARG A 188 0.23 -2.97 -13.68
CA ARG A 188 0.61 -3.74 -14.86
C ARG A 188 -0.60 -4.23 -15.66
N GLU A 189 -1.63 -4.74 -14.97
CA GLU A 189 -2.87 -5.21 -15.60
C GLU A 189 -3.60 -4.10 -16.36
N LEU A 190 -3.54 -2.87 -15.86
CA LEU A 190 -4.23 -1.72 -16.44
C LEU A 190 -3.37 -0.93 -17.43
N GLY A 191 -2.09 -1.27 -17.59
CA GLY A 191 -1.16 -0.49 -18.42
C GLY A 191 -0.78 0.87 -17.78
N VAL A 192 -0.83 0.97 -16.46
CA VAL A 192 -0.37 2.11 -15.68
C VAL A 192 1.11 1.96 -15.38
N ALA A 193 1.89 3.04 -15.50
CA ALA A 193 3.29 3.04 -15.08
C ALA A 193 3.39 2.82 -13.56
N PHE A 194 4.42 2.08 -13.13
CA PHE A 194 4.64 1.78 -11.71
C PHE A 194 6.06 2.14 -11.28
N LEU A 195 6.18 2.70 -10.08
CA LEU A 195 7.44 3.01 -9.42
C LEU A 195 7.44 2.35 -8.03
N GLY A 196 8.34 1.40 -7.81
CA GLY A 196 8.47 0.72 -6.52
C GLY A 196 9.21 1.59 -5.49
N VAL A 197 8.74 1.60 -4.25
CA VAL A 197 9.48 2.14 -3.10
C VAL A 197 10.06 0.98 -2.32
N VAL A 198 11.38 0.94 -2.18
CA VAL A 198 12.11 -0.17 -1.56
C VAL A 198 13.16 0.41 -0.62
N ALA A 199 12.82 0.58 0.64
CA ALA A 199 13.70 1.18 1.65
C ALA A 199 15.03 0.40 1.81
N ASP A 200 14.97 -0.93 1.79
CA ASP A 200 16.13 -1.81 1.78
C ASP A 200 16.22 -2.56 0.43
N PRO A 201 17.18 -2.25 -0.44
CA PRO A 201 17.35 -2.93 -1.73
C PRO A 201 17.50 -4.45 -1.63
N ALA A 202 17.97 -5.00 -0.50
CA ALA A 202 18.08 -6.43 -0.29
C ALA A 202 16.72 -7.13 -0.14
N LEU A 203 15.66 -6.36 0.17
CA LEU A 203 14.29 -6.82 0.34
C LEU A 203 13.40 -6.48 -0.86
N ASN A 204 13.97 -6.12 -2.01
CA ASN A 204 13.21 -5.76 -3.21
C ASN A 204 12.28 -6.92 -3.65
N PRO A 205 10.93 -6.74 -3.60
CA PRO A 205 9.99 -7.76 -3.99
C PRO A 205 9.70 -7.79 -5.50
N PHE A 206 10.23 -6.81 -6.24
CA PHE A 206 9.89 -6.58 -7.65
C PHE A 206 10.88 -7.25 -8.59
N GLY A 207 10.42 -7.53 -9.81
CA GLY A 207 11.27 -7.98 -10.91
C GLY A 207 12.21 -6.88 -11.42
N ALA A 208 13.23 -7.27 -12.19
CA ALA A 208 14.24 -6.36 -12.73
C ALA A 208 13.69 -5.32 -13.73
N ASP A 209 12.47 -5.54 -14.23
CA ASP A 209 11.75 -4.64 -15.14
C ASP A 209 11.03 -3.49 -14.41
N VAL A 210 10.99 -3.52 -13.07
CA VAL A 210 10.32 -2.50 -12.25
C VAL A 210 11.34 -1.46 -11.79
N PRO A 211 11.17 -0.18 -12.16
CA PRO A 211 12.00 0.89 -11.60
C PRO A 211 11.71 1.05 -10.10
N VAL A 212 12.76 1.21 -9.31
CA VAL A 212 12.63 1.36 -7.85
C VAL A 212 13.38 2.59 -7.34
N ILE A 213 12.91 3.12 -6.22
CA ILE A 213 13.54 4.18 -5.43
C ILE A 213 13.55 3.76 -3.96
N THR A 214 14.44 4.34 -3.18
CA THR A 214 14.51 4.07 -1.73
C THR A 214 13.60 4.97 -0.91
N ASN A 215 13.27 6.15 -1.42
CA ASN A 215 12.42 7.16 -0.78
C ASN A 215 11.93 8.18 -1.83
N LEU A 216 11.18 9.20 -1.40
CA LEU A 216 10.58 10.19 -2.30
C LEU A 216 11.38 11.49 -2.43
N VAL A 217 12.59 11.58 -1.88
CA VAL A 217 13.42 12.78 -1.97
C VAL A 217 13.69 13.17 -3.44
N GLY A 218 13.33 14.40 -3.80
CA GLY A 218 13.50 14.93 -5.15
C GLY A 218 12.61 14.32 -6.23
N LEU A 219 11.68 13.44 -5.88
CA LEU A 219 10.81 12.75 -6.86
C LEU A 219 9.92 13.74 -7.63
N ALA A 220 9.37 14.77 -6.96
CA ALA A 220 8.55 15.78 -7.63
C ALA A 220 9.29 16.43 -8.79
N SER A 221 10.53 16.88 -8.58
CA SER A 221 11.36 17.47 -9.64
C SER A 221 11.69 16.50 -10.76
N ARG A 222 11.96 15.22 -10.43
CA ARG A 222 12.19 14.17 -11.43
C ARG A 222 10.95 13.89 -12.29
N LEU A 223 9.76 14.07 -11.74
CA LEU A 223 8.49 13.96 -12.47
C LEU A 223 8.09 15.27 -13.18
N GLY A 224 8.88 16.35 -13.04
CA GLY A 224 8.64 17.63 -13.72
C GLY A 224 7.66 18.59 -13.01
N PHE A 225 7.39 18.37 -11.72
CA PHE A 225 6.54 19.25 -10.89
C PHE A 225 7.26 20.45 -10.28
#